data_1e131290c77b1964f8801b9ed175a529
#
_entry.id   1e131290c77b1964f8801b9ed175a529
#
_cell.length_a   1.000
_cell.length_b   1.000
_cell.length_c   1.000
_cell.angle_alpha   90.00
_cell.angle_beta   90.00
_cell.angle_gamma   90.00
#
_symmetry.space_group_name_H-M   'P 1'
#
loop_
_entity.id
_entity.type
_entity.pdbx_description
1 polymer ?
#
loop_
_entity_poly.entity_id
_entity_poly.type
_entity_poly.pdbx_seq_one_letter_code
_entity_poly.pdbx_strand_id
1 'polypeptide(L)'
;MLGTAFPASRLLLVEQPGPWGRAGLRGSRFDHATATALEAQADAAGVRVLAIRRPGRTPRGALRRWAHVDCRPGHTSLRWGHYHEDAELLGVPLDSSVGVVDEAPLYLVCAHSKHDPCCALRGRAVAAALATERPGRVWECSHVGGDRFAANVLVLPTGLLYGRVLPFAAPEFVGVTERGEVVGALLRGQVGLRPVAQAALAFAYEHLAVRRADALAFVAIRATGEGDSVVRINGPHGLVDVVVRVERMRGDGLTCSQRGPGSFLAYRPVAAVAVE
;
A
#
# COMPACT_ATOMS: atom_id res chain seq x y z
N MET A 1 -1.60 10.69 10.27
CA MET A 1 -1.71 9.77 9.13
C MET A 1 -0.56 8.75 9.11
N LEU A 2 0.57 9.11 9.71
CA LEU A 2 1.79 8.29 9.77
C LEU A 2 1.56 6.93 10.45
N GLY A 3 2.32 5.91 10.04
CA GLY A 3 2.28 4.59 10.64
C GLY A 3 1.01 3.78 10.33
N THR A 4 0.33 4.04 9.22
CA THR A 4 -0.97 3.42 8.91
C THR A 4 -1.00 2.62 7.62
N ALA A 5 0.15 2.32 7.01
CA ALA A 5 0.21 1.33 5.94
C ALA A 5 0.04 -0.09 6.51
N PHE A 6 -0.50 -1.00 5.71
CA PHE A 6 -0.74 -2.37 6.15
C PHE A 6 0.57 -3.19 6.27
N PRO A 7 0.58 -4.26 7.09
CA PRO A 7 1.84 -4.92 7.48
C PRO A 7 2.41 -5.92 6.48
N ALA A 8 1.74 -6.21 5.36
CA ALA A 8 2.23 -7.20 4.39
C ALA A 8 3.17 -6.54 3.37
N SER A 9 4.39 -7.06 3.22
CA SER A 9 5.39 -6.58 2.26
C SER A 9 5.38 -7.35 0.93
N ARG A 10 4.75 -8.52 0.88
CA ARG A 10 4.57 -9.30 -0.35
C ARG A 10 3.10 -9.36 -0.72
N LEU A 11 2.80 -9.15 -2.00
CA LEU A 11 1.43 -9.08 -2.51
C LEU A 11 1.24 -10.02 -3.68
N LEU A 12 0.05 -10.63 -3.76
CA LEU A 12 -0.48 -11.24 -4.95
C LEU A 12 -1.65 -10.37 -5.44
N LEU A 13 -1.48 -9.74 -6.58
CA LEU A 13 -2.53 -8.98 -7.25
C LEU A 13 -3.28 -9.92 -8.18
N VAL A 14 -4.62 -9.94 -8.09
CA VAL A 14 -5.47 -10.81 -8.91
C VAL A 14 -6.48 -9.94 -9.66
N GLU A 15 -6.40 -9.91 -10.99
CA GLU A 15 -7.36 -9.15 -11.81
C GLU A 15 -8.71 -9.82 -11.78
N GLN A 16 -9.63 -9.22 -11.05
CA GLN A 16 -11.03 -9.65 -10.96
C GLN A 16 -11.96 -8.51 -11.37
N PRO A 17 -12.41 -8.47 -12.62
CA PRO A 17 -13.38 -7.49 -13.07
C PRO A 17 -14.73 -7.60 -12.35
N GLY A 18 -15.40 -6.48 -12.24
CA GLY A 18 -16.75 -6.42 -11.66
C GLY A 18 -16.77 -6.02 -10.20
N PRO A 19 -17.93 -6.10 -9.54
CA PRO A 19 -18.06 -5.71 -8.17
C PRO A 19 -17.36 -6.71 -7.26
N TRP A 20 -16.66 -6.19 -6.25
CA TRP A 20 -16.16 -6.97 -5.12
C TRP A 20 -17.15 -6.83 -3.97
N GLY A 21 -17.54 -7.96 -3.35
CA GLY A 21 -18.31 -7.96 -2.13
C GLY A 21 -17.49 -7.44 -0.94
N ARG A 22 -18.02 -7.51 0.27
CA ARG A 22 -17.28 -7.07 1.47
C ARG A 22 -15.95 -7.81 1.67
N ALA A 23 -15.89 -9.06 1.27
CA ALA A 23 -14.74 -9.95 1.41
C ALA A 23 -13.72 -9.85 0.24
N GLY A 24 -13.74 -8.80 -0.56
CA GLY A 24 -12.78 -8.64 -1.66
C GLY A 24 -12.91 -9.74 -2.71
N LEU A 25 -11.85 -10.54 -2.92
CA LEU A 25 -11.84 -11.60 -3.93
C LEU A 25 -12.93 -12.66 -3.67
N ARG A 26 -13.06 -13.16 -2.44
CA ARG A 26 -14.10 -14.14 -2.07
C ARG A 26 -15.53 -13.62 -2.23
N GLY A 27 -15.73 -12.33 -2.14
CA GLY A 27 -17.02 -11.69 -2.30
C GLY A 27 -17.34 -11.26 -3.74
N SER A 28 -16.50 -11.60 -4.71
CA SER A 28 -16.65 -11.24 -6.13
C SER A 28 -17.29 -12.37 -6.93
N ARG A 29 -17.14 -12.33 -8.26
CA ARG A 29 -17.53 -13.42 -9.17
C ARG A 29 -16.43 -14.49 -9.33
N PHE A 30 -15.34 -14.35 -8.62
CA PHE A 30 -14.28 -15.36 -8.55
C PHE A 30 -14.83 -16.62 -7.87
N ASP A 31 -14.38 -17.79 -8.26
CA ASP A 31 -14.83 -19.03 -7.61
C ASP A 31 -14.52 -18.99 -6.11
N HIS A 32 -15.53 -19.19 -5.28
CA HIS A 32 -15.44 -18.98 -3.84
C HIS A 32 -14.50 -19.98 -3.15
N ALA A 33 -14.50 -21.23 -3.61
CA ALA A 33 -13.65 -22.27 -3.02
C ALA A 33 -12.18 -22.01 -3.37
N THR A 34 -11.91 -21.67 -4.63
CA THR A 34 -10.60 -21.28 -5.11
C THR A 34 -10.08 -20.02 -4.42
N ALA A 35 -10.93 -18.99 -4.26
CA ALA A 35 -10.54 -17.77 -3.55
C ALA A 35 -10.15 -18.06 -2.10
N THR A 36 -10.92 -18.91 -1.42
CA THR A 36 -10.66 -19.30 -0.03
C THR A 36 -9.33 -20.06 0.08
N ALA A 37 -9.09 -21.02 -0.81
CA ALA A 37 -7.85 -21.79 -0.83
C ALA A 37 -6.63 -20.90 -1.16
N LEU A 38 -6.77 -20.01 -2.16
CA LEU A 38 -5.71 -19.09 -2.56
C LEU A 38 -5.34 -18.11 -1.43
N GLU A 39 -6.34 -17.52 -0.76
CA GLU A 39 -6.10 -16.62 0.37
C GLU A 39 -5.42 -17.36 1.53
N ALA A 40 -5.81 -18.62 1.82
CA ALA A 40 -5.18 -19.42 2.86
C ALA A 40 -3.73 -19.79 2.52
N GLN A 41 -3.44 -20.19 1.26
CA GLN A 41 -2.06 -20.44 0.79
C GLN A 41 -1.22 -19.17 0.88
N ALA A 42 -1.75 -18.04 0.44
CA ALA A 42 -1.06 -16.76 0.47
C ALA A 42 -0.76 -16.31 1.91
N ASP A 43 -1.71 -16.46 2.82
CA ASP A 43 -1.55 -16.12 4.23
C ASP A 43 -0.44 -16.96 4.88
N ALA A 44 -0.45 -18.27 4.65
CA ALA A 44 0.60 -19.18 5.10
C ALA A 44 1.99 -18.82 4.56
N ALA A 45 2.05 -18.28 3.34
CA ALA A 45 3.28 -17.79 2.72
C ALA A 45 3.65 -16.34 3.13
N GLY A 46 2.84 -15.67 3.95
CA GLY A 46 3.02 -14.26 4.31
C GLY A 46 2.83 -13.30 3.12
N VAL A 47 1.95 -13.66 2.19
CA VAL A 47 1.58 -12.87 1.01
C VAL A 47 0.15 -12.37 1.16
N ARG A 48 -0.10 -11.10 0.90
CA ARG A 48 -1.45 -10.55 0.93
C ARG A 48 -2.07 -10.54 -0.47
N VAL A 49 -3.24 -11.14 -0.61
CA VAL A 49 -4.02 -11.08 -1.85
C VAL A 49 -4.79 -9.76 -1.94
N LEU A 50 -4.68 -9.09 -3.08
CA LEU A 50 -5.49 -7.93 -3.43
C LEU A 50 -6.19 -8.17 -4.76
N ALA A 51 -7.52 -8.07 -4.77
CA ALA A 51 -8.25 -8.01 -6.02
C ALA A 51 -7.98 -6.66 -6.70
N ILE A 52 -7.67 -6.69 -8.00
CA ILE A 52 -7.44 -5.49 -8.82
C ILE A 52 -8.36 -5.50 -10.03
N ARG A 53 -8.61 -4.33 -10.60
CA ARG A 53 -9.28 -4.18 -11.89
C ARG A 53 -8.83 -2.90 -12.58
N ARG A 54 -8.98 -2.86 -13.89
CA ARG A 54 -8.70 -1.64 -14.67
C ARG A 54 -9.70 -0.54 -14.31
N PRO A 55 -9.28 0.73 -14.27
CA PRO A 55 -10.22 1.84 -14.24
C PRO A 55 -11.16 1.79 -15.46
N GLY A 56 -12.46 2.04 -15.24
CA GLY A 56 -13.45 2.00 -16.31
C GLY A 56 -13.98 0.58 -16.59
N ARG A 57 -14.31 0.31 -17.88
CA ARG A 57 -14.89 -0.97 -18.30
C ARG A 57 -13.80 -1.92 -18.78
N THR A 58 -13.75 -3.13 -18.22
CA THR A 58 -12.94 -4.23 -18.76
C THR A 58 -13.72 -4.94 -19.88
N PRO A 59 -13.14 -5.18 -21.06
CA PRO A 59 -13.76 -5.98 -22.11
C PRO A 59 -14.12 -7.38 -21.60
N ARG A 60 -15.27 -7.92 -22.05
CA ARG A 60 -15.64 -9.31 -21.73
C ARG A 60 -14.67 -10.28 -22.42
N GLY A 61 -14.28 -11.33 -21.70
CA GLY A 61 -13.38 -12.37 -22.23
C GLY A 61 -11.92 -11.93 -22.37
N ALA A 62 -11.54 -10.75 -21.86
CA ALA A 62 -10.15 -10.37 -21.81
C ALA A 62 -9.37 -11.32 -20.87
N LEU A 63 -8.18 -11.71 -21.32
CA LEU A 63 -7.25 -12.51 -20.53
C LEU A 63 -6.93 -11.77 -19.24
N ARG A 64 -7.18 -12.42 -18.10
CA ARG A 64 -6.96 -11.84 -16.77
C ARG A 64 -5.50 -11.94 -16.36
N ARG A 65 -5.07 -11.01 -15.54
CA ARG A 65 -3.69 -10.91 -15.09
C ARG A 65 -3.59 -11.17 -13.59
N TRP A 66 -2.48 -11.71 -13.20
CA TRP A 66 -2.01 -11.67 -11.82
C TRP A 66 -0.64 -10.99 -11.75
N ALA A 67 -0.26 -10.51 -10.58
CA ALA A 67 1.10 -10.07 -10.36
C ALA A 67 1.60 -10.43 -8.96
N HIS A 68 2.84 -10.86 -8.88
CA HIS A 68 3.61 -10.87 -7.64
C HIS A 68 4.30 -9.55 -7.43
N VAL A 69 4.23 -9.03 -6.21
CA VAL A 69 4.96 -7.84 -5.80
C VAL A 69 5.71 -8.13 -4.50
N ASP A 70 6.99 -7.85 -4.51
CA ASP A 70 7.81 -7.82 -3.31
C ASP A 70 8.20 -6.36 -3.04
N CYS A 71 7.81 -5.85 -1.86
CA CYS A 71 8.11 -4.49 -1.42
C CYS A 71 9.21 -4.46 -0.35
N ARG A 72 9.85 -5.59 -0.06
CA ARG A 72 10.92 -5.63 0.94
C ARG A 72 12.15 -4.85 0.44
N PRO A 73 12.76 -4.01 1.29
CA PRO A 73 13.99 -3.31 0.92
C PRO A 73 15.07 -4.29 0.42
N GLY A 74 15.72 -3.95 -0.69
CA GLY A 74 16.72 -4.81 -1.34
C GLY A 74 16.17 -5.99 -2.15
N HIS A 75 14.85 -6.23 -2.13
CA HIS A 75 14.19 -7.32 -2.86
C HIS A 75 13.03 -6.84 -3.73
N THR A 76 12.88 -5.52 -3.91
CA THR A 76 11.74 -4.95 -4.64
C THR A 76 11.60 -5.52 -6.03
N SER A 77 10.43 -6.07 -6.33
CA SER A 77 10.12 -6.65 -7.64
C SER A 77 8.63 -6.58 -7.95
N LEU A 78 8.31 -6.52 -9.23
CA LEU A 78 6.97 -6.66 -9.76
C LEU A 78 7.04 -7.63 -10.95
N ARG A 79 6.25 -8.69 -10.91
CA ARG A 79 6.20 -9.70 -11.97
C ARG A 79 4.77 -10.01 -12.35
N TRP A 80 4.47 -9.98 -13.64
CA TRP A 80 3.16 -10.25 -14.19
C TRP A 80 3.05 -11.63 -14.81
N GLY A 81 1.88 -12.23 -14.67
CA GLY A 81 1.45 -13.40 -15.41
C GLY A 81 -0.03 -13.27 -15.82
N HIS A 82 -0.53 -14.30 -16.47
CA HIS A 82 -1.90 -14.36 -16.96
C HIS A 82 -2.58 -15.64 -16.47
N TYR A 83 -3.91 -15.63 -16.46
CA TYR A 83 -4.71 -16.80 -16.15
C TYR A 83 -6.08 -16.73 -16.85
N HIS A 84 -6.63 -17.88 -17.18
CA HIS A 84 -7.95 -18.04 -17.77
C HIS A 84 -8.95 -18.48 -16.70
N GLU A 85 -8.64 -19.58 -16.03
CA GLU A 85 -9.50 -20.17 -15.01
C GLU A 85 -8.99 -19.83 -13.61
N ASP A 86 -9.92 -19.57 -12.68
CA ASP A 86 -9.58 -19.17 -11.32
C ASP A 86 -8.67 -20.18 -10.62
N ALA A 87 -8.89 -21.48 -10.88
CA ALA A 87 -8.13 -22.57 -10.26
C ALA A 87 -6.64 -22.59 -10.65
N GLU A 88 -6.26 -22.01 -11.80
CA GLU A 88 -4.85 -21.93 -12.22
C GLU A 88 -3.99 -21.18 -11.20
N LEU A 89 -4.58 -20.21 -10.50
CA LEU A 89 -3.86 -19.41 -9.50
C LEU A 89 -3.40 -20.21 -8.29
N LEU A 90 -4.00 -21.37 -8.01
CA LEU A 90 -3.54 -22.25 -6.92
C LEU A 90 -2.18 -22.92 -7.23
N GLY A 91 -1.81 -23.01 -8.51
CA GLY A 91 -0.53 -23.52 -8.97
C GLY A 91 0.55 -22.46 -9.16
N VAL A 92 0.23 -21.17 -8.96
CA VAL A 92 1.21 -20.08 -9.12
C VAL A 92 2.12 -20.02 -7.87
N PRO A 93 3.45 -20.18 -8.02
CA PRO A 93 4.37 -20.08 -6.88
C PRO A 93 4.29 -18.70 -6.21
N LEU A 94 4.23 -18.66 -4.88
CA LEU A 94 4.08 -17.43 -4.10
C LEU A 94 5.42 -16.81 -3.66
N ASP A 95 6.52 -17.26 -4.21
CA ASP A 95 7.89 -16.82 -3.91
C ASP A 95 8.44 -15.76 -4.87
N SER A 96 7.62 -15.29 -5.81
CA SER A 96 8.00 -14.35 -6.88
C SER A 96 9.02 -14.92 -7.89
N SER A 97 9.14 -16.24 -7.99
CA SER A 97 10.07 -16.88 -8.93
C SER A 97 9.61 -16.85 -10.39
N VAL A 98 8.30 -16.70 -10.62
CA VAL A 98 7.67 -16.74 -11.95
C VAL A 98 7.08 -15.40 -12.35
N GLY A 99 6.81 -15.26 -13.65
CA GLY A 99 6.23 -14.07 -14.25
C GLY A 99 7.25 -13.15 -14.93
N VAL A 100 6.73 -12.26 -15.79
CA VAL A 100 7.52 -11.28 -16.55
C VAL A 100 7.83 -10.09 -15.66
N VAL A 101 9.10 -9.74 -15.52
CA VAL A 101 9.56 -8.59 -14.73
C VAL A 101 9.01 -7.30 -15.33
N ASP A 102 8.60 -6.40 -14.47
CA ASP A 102 8.13 -5.06 -14.82
C ASP A 102 8.78 -4.05 -13.85
N GLU A 103 9.65 -3.19 -14.38
CA GLU A 103 10.42 -2.24 -13.57
C GLU A 103 9.73 -0.90 -13.39
N ALA A 104 8.68 -0.63 -14.19
CA ALA A 104 8.01 0.65 -14.12
C ALA A 104 7.03 0.73 -12.92
N PRO A 105 6.86 1.90 -12.29
CA PRO A 105 5.92 2.09 -11.20
C PRO A 105 4.49 1.68 -11.56
N LEU A 106 3.82 1.04 -10.62
CA LEU A 106 2.41 0.66 -10.70
C LEU A 106 1.63 1.35 -9.58
N TYR A 107 0.47 1.90 -9.91
CA TYR A 107 -0.38 2.64 -8.98
C TYR A 107 -1.63 1.84 -8.66
N LEU A 108 -1.78 1.40 -7.41
CA LEU A 108 -3.01 0.78 -6.93
C LEU A 108 -3.82 1.80 -6.14
N VAL A 109 -5.03 2.07 -6.62
CA VAL A 109 -5.94 3.03 -5.96
C VAL A 109 -7.07 2.26 -5.29
N CYS A 110 -7.23 2.44 -3.97
CA CYS A 110 -8.33 1.80 -3.24
C CYS A 110 -9.68 2.32 -3.73
N ALA A 111 -10.51 1.41 -4.27
CA ALA A 111 -11.83 1.72 -4.83
C ALA A 111 -12.93 0.74 -4.38
N HIS A 112 -12.79 0.15 -3.19
CA HIS A 112 -13.64 -0.91 -2.67
C HIS A 112 -14.92 -0.37 -2.01
N SER A 113 -15.95 -0.11 -2.82
CA SER A 113 -17.20 0.53 -2.37
C SER A 113 -17.98 -0.24 -1.31
N LYS A 114 -18.02 -1.57 -1.41
CA LYS A 114 -18.75 -2.42 -0.45
C LYS A 114 -18.06 -2.50 0.91
N HIS A 115 -16.79 -2.16 0.98
CA HIS A 115 -16.06 -2.03 2.24
C HIS A 115 -16.28 -0.64 2.85
N ASP A 116 -16.00 0.42 2.07
CA ASP A 116 -16.23 1.82 2.46
C ASP A 116 -16.57 2.68 1.24
N PRO A 117 -17.73 3.39 1.22
CA PRO A 117 -18.13 4.25 0.10
C PRO A 117 -17.13 5.37 -0.22
N CYS A 118 -16.43 5.93 0.79
CA CYS A 118 -15.42 6.98 0.58
C CYS A 118 -14.27 6.50 -0.29
N CYS A 119 -13.85 5.23 -0.13
CA CYS A 119 -12.82 4.62 -0.97
C CYS A 119 -13.23 4.61 -2.44
N ALA A 120 -14.51 4.30 -2.73
CA ALA A 120 -14.98 4.30 -4.11
C ALA A 120 -15.17 5.71 -4.69
N LEU A 121 -15.80 6.60 -3.93
CA LEU A 121 -16.10 7.95 -4.41
C LEU A 121 -14.84 8.75 -4.73
N ARG A 122 -13.91 8.78 -3.78
CA ARG A 122 -12.65 9.53 -3.93
C ARG A 122 -11.62 8.75 -4.75
N GLY A 123 -11.53 7.44 -4.53
CA GLY A 123 -10.55 6.59 -5.20
C GLY A 123 -10.75 6.52 -6.70
N ARG A 124 -11.99 6.37 -7.20
CA ARG A 124 -12.24 6.29 -8.65
C ARG A 124 -11.87 7.58 -9.38
N ALA A 125 -12.14 8.74 -8.78
CA ALA A 125 -11.77 10.02 -9.37
C ALA A 125 -10.23 10.13 -9.49
N VAL A 126 -9.50 9.70 -8.46
CA VAL A 126 -8.02 9.67 -8.47
C VAL A 126 -7.50 8.61 -9.45
N ALA A 127 -8.10 7.42 -9.48
CA ALA A 127 -7.70 6.38 -10.44
C ALA A 127 -7.86 6.84 -11.89
N ALA A 128 -8.95 7.54 -12.21
CA ALA A 128 -9.17 8.11 -13.55
C ALA A 128 -8.12 9.18 -13.88
N ALA A 129 -7.84 10.11 -12.96
CA ALA A 129 -6.85 11.16 -13.17
C ALA A 129 -5.44 10.58 -13.36
N LEU A 130 -5.01 9.65 -12.49
CA LEU A 130 -3.72 8.97 -12.64
C LEU A 130 -3.64 8.15 -13.94
N ALA A 131 -4.74 7.52 -14.38
CA ALA A 131 -4.78 6.75 -15.62
C ALA A 131 -4.64 7.63 -16.88
N THR A 132 -5.02 8.90 -16.80
CA THR A 132 -4.75 9.89 -17.87
C THR A 132 -3.25 10.17 -17.97
N GLU A 133 -2.57 10.34 -16.84
CA GLU A 133 -1.12 10.59 -16.80
C GLU A 133 -0.30 9.35 -17.16
N ARG A 134 -0.77 8.16 -16.73
CA ARG A 134 -0.07 6.89 -16.93
C ARG A 134 -1.02 5.77 -17.40
N PRO A 135 -1.41 5.77 -18.66
CA PRO A 135 -2.25 4.72 -19.25
C PRO A 135 -1.64 3.33 -19.04
N GLY A 136 -2.47 2.38 -18.59
CA GLY A 136 -2.05 1.00 -18.37
C GLY A 136 -1.26 0.75 -17.06
N ARG A 137 -0.88 1.80 -16.32
CA ARG A 137 -0.11 1.67 -15.07
C ARG A 137 -0.95 1.86 -13.81
N VAL A 138 -2.23 2.14 -13.94
CA VAL A 138 -3.14 2.40 -12.83
C VAL A 138 -4.20 1.32 -12.73
N TRP A 139 -4.41 0.84 -11.51
CA TRP A 139 -5.41 -0.17 -11.19
C TRP A 139 -6.22 0.25 -9.97
N GLU A 140 -7.52 0.01 -10.01
CA GLU A 140 -8.34 0.01 -8.81
C GLU A 140 -8.05 -1.27 -8.01
N CYS A 141 -7.97 -1.18 -6.68
CA CYS A 141 -7.73 -2.35 -5.83
C CYS A 141 -8.76 -2.50 -4.71
N SER A 142 -8.85 -3.72 -4.17
CA SER A 142 -9.59 -4.00 -2.94
C SER A 142 -8.98 -3.26 -1.76
N HIS A 143 -9.65 -3.28 -0.61
CA HIS A 143 -9.38 -2.41 0.51
C HIS A 143 -7.95 -2.53 1.08
N VAL A 144 -7.28 -1.39 1.24
CA VAL A 144 -5.90 -1.28 1.77
C VAL A 144 -5.82 -0.61 3.16
N GLY A 145 -6.96 -0.41 3.80
CA GLY A 145 -7.04 0.25 5.10
C GLY A 145 -7.00 1.78 5.06
N GLY A 146 -7.46 2.40 6.14
CA GLY A 146 -7.40 3.84 6.32
C GLY A 146 -8.44 4.63 5.53
N ASP A 147 -9.71 4.29 5.66
CA ASP A 147 -10.84 4.92 4.94
C ASP A 147 -10.87 6.43 5.12
N ARG A 148 -10.59 6.90 6.33
CA ARG A 148 -10.49 8.34 6.67
C ARG A 148 -9.42 9.10 5.87
N PHE A 149 -8.53 8.38 5.20
CA PHE A 149 -7.46 8.95 4.37
C PHE A 149 -7.70 8.75 2.87
N ALA A 150 -8.91 8.37 2.47
CA ALA A 150 -9.26 8.23 1.05
C ALA A 150 -9.09 9.58 0.30
N ALA A 151 -8.56 9.61 -0.94
CA ALA A 151 -8.15 8.45 -1.70
C ALA A 151 -6.78 7.91 -1.27
N ASN A 152 -6.69 6.60 -1.20
CA ASN A 152 -5.45 5.91 -0.87
C ASN A 152 -4.81 5.34 -2.13
N VAL A 153 -3.53 5.62 -2.33
CA VAL A 153 -2.73 5.16 -3.48
C VAL A 153 -1.50 4.42 -2.97
N LEU A 154 -1.33 3.18 -3.39
CA LEU A 154 -0.12 2.39 -3.16
C LEU A 154 0.74 2.40 -4.42
N VAL A 155 1.97 2.86 -4.29
CA VAL A 155 2.97 2.86 -5.36
C VAL A 155 3.85 1.63 -5.23
N LEU A 156 3.90 0.84 -6.28
CA LEU A 156 4.64 -0.42 -6.35
C LEU A 156 5.79 -0.33 -7.37
N PRO A 157 6.89 -1.08 -7.18
CA PRO A 157 7.14 -2.04 -6.09
C PRO A 157 7.68 -1.41 -4.80
N THR A 158 7.84 -0.08 -4.69
CA THR A 158 8.39 0.59 -3.50
C THR A 158 7.57 0.34 -2.22
N GLY A 159 6.29 0.02 -2.36
CA GLY A 159 5.39 -0.22 -1.24
C GLY A 159 5.00 1.06 -0.47
N LEU A 160 5.21 2.24 -1.03
CA LEU A 160 4.84 3.50 -0.39
C LEU A 160 3.34 3.73 -0.52
N LEU A 161 2.65 3.84 0.62
CA LEU A 161 1.21 4.06 0.69
C LEU A 161 0.93 5.52 1.03
N TYR A 162 0.18 6.16 0.16
CA TYR A 162 -0.24 7.55 0.27
C TYR A 162 -1.72 7.66 0.59
N GLY A 163 -2.11 8.72 1.28
CA GLY A 163 -3.51 9.06 1.56
C GLY A 163 -3.82 10.49 1.21
N ARG A 164 -5.12 10.80 1.08
CA ARG A 164 -5.63 12.13 0.73
C ARG A 164 -5.12 12.65 -0.63
N VAL A 165 -4.79 11.74 -1.52
CA VAL A 165 -4.43 12.10 -2.90
C VAL A 165 -5.67 12.71 -3.57
N LEU A 166 -5.45 13.81 -4.30
CA LEU A 166 -6.54 14.54 -4.98
C LEU A 166 -6.38 14.42 -6.50
N PRO A 167 -7.47 14.37 -7.27
CA PRO A 167 -7.41 14.18 -8.73
C PRO A 167 -6.56 15.24 -9.45
N PHE A 168 -6.66 16.51 -9.03
CA PHE A 168 -5.91 17.60 -9.65
C PHE A 168 -4.39 17.53 -9.37
N ALA A 169 -3.97 16.79 -8.34
CA ALA A 169 -2.57 16.59 -8.02
C ALA A 169 -1.93 15.41 -8.79
N ALA A 170 -2.68 14.71 -9.66
CA ALA A 170 -2.19 13.54 -10.37
C ALA A 170 -0.91 13.79 -11.20
N PRO A 171 -0.78 14.88 -11.99
CA PRO A 171 0.43 15.13 -12.76
C PRO A 171 1.68 15.27 -11.88
N GLU A 172 1.58 16.07 -10.81
CA GLU A 172 2.67 16.27 -9.86
C GLU A 172 3.01 14.98 -9.11
N PHE A 173 1.99 14.27 -8.62
CA PHE A 173 2.15 13.02 -7.89
C PHE A 173 2.88 11.97 -8.73
N VAL A 174 2.47 11.81 -9.98
CA VAL A 174 3.11 10.90 -10.94
C VAL A 174 4.55 11.34 -11.20
N GLY A 175 4.77 12.63 -11.52
CA GLY A 175 6.10 13.15 -11.80
C GLY A 175 7.09 12.94 -10.65
N VAL A 176 6.66 13.14 -9.39
CA VAL A 176 7.49 12.90 -8.20
C VAL A 176 7.81 11.40 -8.05
N THR A 177 6.77 10.55 -8.06
CA THR A 177 6.96 9.12 -7.79
C THR A 177 7.74 8.40 -8.89
N GLU A 178 7.68 8.86 -10.14
CA GLU A 178 8.47 8.31 -11.25
C GLU A 178 9.94 8.69 -11.21
N ARG A 179 10.29 9.80 -10.60
CA ARG A 179 11.68 10.10 -10.28
C ARG A 179 12.21 9.28 -9.10
N GLY A 180 11.39 8.36 -8.53
CA GLY A 180 11.72 7.59 -7.33
C GLY A 180 11.74 8.45 -6.08
N GLU A 181 10.99 9.56 -6.07
CA GLU A 181 10.89 10.48 -4.94
C GLU A 181 9.63 10.25 -4.11
N VAL A 182 9.64 10.72 -2.87
CA VAL A 182 8.55 10.60 -1.90
C VAL A 182 7.71 11.88 -1.87
N VAL A 183 6.39 11.75 -1.92
CA VAL A 183 5.45 12.84 -1.64
C VAL A 183 5.19 12.88 -0.13
N GLY A 184 6.08 13.50 0.64
CA GLY A 184 6.11 13.42 2.11
C GLY A 184 4.80 13.80 2.78
N ALA A 185 4.16 14.91 2.36
CA ALA A 185 2.89 15.41 2.92
C ALA A 185 1.72 14.41 2.80
N LEU A 186 1.77 13.49 1.84
CA LEU A 186 0.73 12.49 1.60
C LEU A 186 1.12 11.09 2.12
N LEU A 187 2.37 10.89 2.58
CA LEU A 187 2.87 9.60 2.97
C LEU A 187 2.19 9.09 4.25
N ARG A 188 1.66 7.88 4.20
CA ARG A 188 1.12 7.14 5.34
C ARG A 188 2.15 6.19 5.95
N GLY A 189 3.03 5.65 5.11
CA GLY A 189 4.08 4.72 5.47
C GLY A 189 4.44 3.78 4.32
N GLN A 190 5.35 2.87 4.59
CA GLN A 190 5.74 1.78 3.68
C GLN A 190 5.11 0.48 4.17
N VAL A 191 4.48 -0.28 3.27
CA VAL A 191 3.88 -1.58 3.60
C VAL A 191 4.95 -2.56 4.09
N GLY A 192 4.55 -3.49 4.96
CA GLY A 192 5.46 -4.47 5.55
C GLY A 192 6.26 -3.99 6.76
N LEU A 193 6.36 -2.70 6.99
CA LEU A 193 7.02 -2.16 8.19
C LEU A 193 6.05 -2.04 9.38
N ARG A 194 6.59 -2.14 10.59
CA ARG A 194 5.83 -1.85 11.81
C ARG A 194 5.43 -0.37 11.85
N PRO A 195 4.25 -0.02 12.40
CA PRO A 195 3.74 1.34 12.42
C PRO A 195 4.71 2.40 12.94
N VAL A 196 5.47 2.09 14.00
CA VAL A 196 6.49 3.00 14.55
C VAL A 196 7.62 3.26 13.55
N ALA A 197 8.07 2.23 12.80
CA ALA A 197 9.09 2.39 11.76
C ALA A 197 8.59 3.21 10.58
N GLN A 198 7.33 2.99 10.17
CA GLN A 198 6.70 3.79 9.13
C GLN A 198 6.65 5.28 9.49
N ALA A 199 6.27 5.59 10.74
CA ALA A 199 6.19 6.96 11.22
C ALA A 199 7.57 7.62 11.29
N ALA A 200 8.57 6.88 11.79
CA ALA A 200 9.96 7.35 11.87
C ALA A 200 10.54 7.64 10.48
N LEU A 201 10.35 6.73 9.51
CA LEU A 201 10.83 6.94 8.14
C LEU A 201 10.17 8.15 7.47
N ALA A 202 8.86 8.28 7.60
CA ALA A 202 8.14 9.42 7.03
C ALA A 202 8.61 10.75 7.62
N PHE A 203 8.89 10.80 8.92
CA PHE A 203 9.48 11.96 9.58
C PHE A 203 10.92 12.22 9.11
N ALA A 204 11.73 11.16 8.96
CA ALA A 204 13.12 11.30 8.54
C ALA A 204 13.25 11.85 7.11
N TYR A 205 12.37 11.48 6.18
CA TYR A 205 12.33 12.08 4.84
C TYR A 205 12.19 13.60 4.90
N GLU A 206 11.30 14.09 5.76
CA GLU A 206 11.08 15.53 5.93
C GLU A 206 12.22 16.19 6.71
N HIS A 207 12.60 15.63 7.86
CA HIS A 207 13.59 16.18 8.77
C HIS A 207 15.00 16.27 8.15
N LEU A 208 15.38 15.27 7.34
CA LEU A 208 16.69 15.23 6.68
C LEU A 208 16.64 15.84 5.26
N ALA A 209 15.51 16.39 4.84
CA ALA A 209 15.27 16.93 3.49
C ALA A 209 15.59 15.91 2.37
N VAL A 210 15.42 14.62 2.65
CA VAL A 210 15.67 13.53 1.71
C VAL A 210 14.45 13.30 0.84
N ARG A 211 14.63 13.28 -0.47
CA ARG A 211 13.52 13.08 -1.41
C ARG A 211 13.44 11.67 -1.98
N ARG A 212 14.57 11.03 -2.21
CA ARG A 212 14.59 9.70 -2.84
C ARG A 212 14.07 8.61 -1.90
N ALA A 213 13.17 7.78 -2.40
CA ALA A 213 12.52 6.70 -1.65
C ALA A 213 13.50 5.61 -1.18
N ASP A 214 14.60 5.43 -1.90
CA ASP A 214 15.66 4.45 -1.61
C ASP A 214 16.79 4.98 -0.72
N ALA A 215 16.77 6.28 -0.38
CA ALA A 215 17.85 6.91 0.38
C ALA A 215 17.78 6.66 1.90
N LEU A 216 16.63 6.19 2.41
CA LEU A 216 16.45 5.85 3.82
C LEU A 216 16.09 4.37 3.98
N ALA A 217 16.77 3.69 4.88
CA ALA A 217 16.49 2.28 5.20
C ALA A 217 16.24 2.07 6.70
N PHE A 218 15.15 1.38 7.01
CA PHE A 218 14.89 0.90 8.36
C PHE A 218 15.96 -0.11 8.79
N VAL A 219 16.51 0.05 10.01
CA VAL A 219 17.53 -0.83 10.57
C VAL A 219 16.96 -1.62 11.75
N ALA A 220 16.47 -0.93 12.78
CA ALA A 220 16.03 -1.58 14.02
C ALA A 220 14.98 -0.75 14.78
N ILE A 221 14.24 -1.42 15.66
CA ILE A 221 13.38 -0.78 16.67
C ILE A 221 13.82 -1.25 18.04
N ARG A 222 13.97 -0.30 18.96
CA ARG A 222 14.19 -0.54 20.38
C ARG A 222 13.07 0.13 21.18
N ALA A 223 12.36 -0.63 22.01
CA ALA A 223 11.40 -0.06 22.96
C ALA A 223 12.15 0.66 24.09
N THR A 224 11.59 1.77 24.55
CA THR A 224 12.03 2.46 25.77
C THR A 224 11.02 2.20 26.88
N GLY A 225 11.44 2.30 28.15
CA GLY A 225 10.60 1.94 29.30
C GLY A 225 9.35 2.82 29.50
N GLU A 226 9.20 3.91 28.76
CA GLU A 226 8.11 4.89 28.89
C GLU A 226 7.05 4.80 27.80
N GLY A 227 6.99 3.68 27.05
CA GLY A 227 6.03 3.49 25.94
C GLY A 227 6.44 4.13 24.64
N ASP A 228 7.58 4.82 24.59
CA ASP A 228 8.19 5.33 23.37
C ASP A 228 9.05 4.23 22.70
N SER A 229 9.32 4.40 21.43
CA SER A 229 10.20 3.52 20.64
C SER A 229 11.27 4.35 19.96
N VAL A 230 12.50 3.87 19.97
CA VAL A 230 13.60 4.41 19.18
C VAL A 230 13.73 3.57 17.91
N VAL A 231 13.63 4.23 16.78
CA VAL A 231 13.75 3.61 15.44
C VAL A 231 15.06 4.06 14.82
N ARG A 232 15.94 3.11 14.54
CA ARG A 232 17.19 3.36 13.83
C ARG A 232 16.97 3.30 12.33
N ILE A 233 17.45 4.33 11.65
CA ILE A 233 17.35 4.52 10.21
C ILE A 233 18.75 4.76 9.66
N ASN A 234 19.12 4.07 8.58
CA ASN A 234 20.30 4.40 7.79
C ASN A 234 19.94 5.42 6.73
N GLY A 235 20.68 6.50 6.65
CA GLY A 235 20.50 7.60 5.70
C GLY A 235 21.79 8.00 4.99
N PRO A 236 21.75 8.99 4.10
CA PRO A 236 22.90 9.40 3.30
C PRO A 236 24.08 9.95 4.12
N HIS A 237 23.82 10.40 5.35
CA HIS A 237 24.84 10.96 6.27
C HIS A 237 25.12 10.05 7.48
N GLY A 238 24.73 8.78 7.40
CA GLY A 238 24.92 7.82 8.49
C GLY A 238 23.62 7.43 9.21
N LEU A 239 23.77 6.89 10.41
CA LEU A 239 22.66 6.38 11.21
C LEU A 239 21.97 7.53 11.96
N VAL A 240 20.64 7.46 11.99
CA VAL A 240 19.79 8.39 12.76
C VAL A 240 18.82 7.59 13.61
N ASP A 241 18.72 7.91 14.87
CA ASP A 241 17.73 7.38 15.81
C ASP A 241 16.56 8.37 15.92
N VAL A 242 15.36 7.89 15.55
CA VAL A 242 14.11 8.66 15.64
C VAL A 242 13.29 8.13 16.81
N VAL A 243 12.96 8.99 17.75
CA VAL A 243 12.07 8.69 18.88
C VAL A 243 10.62 8.84 18.44
N VAL A 244 9.82 7.78 18.60
CA VAL A 244 8.40 7.76 18.23
C VAL A 244 7.56 7.44 19.46
N ARG A 245 6.68 8.37 19.82
CA ARG A 245 5.69 8.21 20.88
C ARG A 245 4.44 7.55 20.32
N VAL A 246 3.87 6.58 21.06
CA VAL A 246 2.63 5.91 20.69
C VAL A 246 1.52 6.36 21.63
N GLU A 247 0.51 7.05 21.10
CA GLU A 247 -0.59 7.59 21.87
C GLU A 247 -1.91 6.95 21.45
N ARG A 248 -2.75 6.60 22.42
CA ARG A 248 -4.14 6.20 22.14
C ARG A 248 -5.01 7.45 22.03
N MET A 249 -5.55 7.66 20.85
CA MET A 249 -6.40 8.80 20.53
C MET A 249 -7.86 8.36 20.36
N ARG A 250 -8.78 9.27 20.57
CA ARG A 250 -10.19 9.13 20.19
C ARG A 250 -10.53 10.09 19.06
N GLY A 251 -11.44 9.71 18.18
CA GLY A 251 -11.87 10.57 17.08
C GLY A 251 -13.04 9.99 16.33
N ASP A 252 -13.73 10.86 15.62
CA ASP A 252 -14.87 10.52 14.78
C ASP A 252 -14.41 10.26 13.33
N GLY A 253 -15.28 9.62 12.54
CA GLY A 253 -15.07 9.45 11.11
C GLY A 253 -13.87 8.57 10.75
N LEU A 254 -13.56 7.55 11.54
CA LEU A 254 -12.50 6.58 11.20
C LEU A 254 -12.89 5.74 9.98
N THR A 255 -14.19 5.50 9.79
CA THR A 255 -14.80 4.92 8.59
C THR A 255 -16.06 5.69 8.24
N CYS A 256 -16.56 5.62 7.00
CA CYS A 256 -17.79 6.30 6.58
C CYS A 256 -19.06 5.76 7.30
N SER A 257 -19.01 4.55 7.81
CA SER A 257 -20.13 3.90 8.50
C SER A 257 -20.08 4.04 10.03
N GLN A 258 -18.99 4.61 10.56
CA GLN A 258 -18.83 4.73 12.00
C GLN A 258 -19.82 5.75 12.59
N ARG A 259 -20.54 5.31 13.63
CA ARG A 259 -21.38 6.16 14.45
C ARG A 259 -20.71 6.39 15.80
N GLY A 260 -20.35 7.63 16.08
CA GLY A 260 -19.67 8.05 17.31
C GLY A 260 -18.15 7.83 17.31
N PRO A 261 -17.46 8.27 18.38
CA PRO A 261 -16.00 8.25 18.44
C PRO A 261 -15.44 6.83 18.55
N GLY A 262 -14.41 6.57 17.75
CA GLY A 262 -13.59 5.35 17.83
C GLY A 262 -12.24 5.63 18.47
N SER A 263 -11.48 4.60 18.81
CA SER A 263 -10.10 4.73 19.27
C SER A 263 -9.11 4.26 18.21
N PHE A 264 -7.96 4.92 18.14
CA PHE A 264 -6.87 4.55 17.26
C PHE A 264 -5.52 4.88 17.90
N LEU A 265 -4.45 4.26 17.42
CA LEU A 265 -3.08 4.61 17.81
C LEU A 265 -2.55 5.70 16.88
N ALA A 266 -1.97 6.75 17.47
CA ALA A 266 -1.23 7.79 16.79
C ALA A 266 0.27 7.56 17.05
N TYR A 267 1.06 7.62 15.99
CA TYR A 267 2.51 7.45 16.05
C TYR A 267 3.14 8.83 15.79
N ARG A 268 3.71 9.43 16.83
CA ARG A 268 4.26 10.79 16.79
C ARG A 268 5.76 10.76 16.90
N PRO A 269 6.53 11.03 15.85
CA PRO A 269 7.95 11.31 15.96
C PRO A 269 8.14 12.58 16.81
N VAL A 270 9.04 12.52 17.79
CA VAL A 270 9.27 13.63 18.72
C VAL A 270 10.71 14.17 18.69
N ALA A 271 11.66 13.35 18.23
CA ALA A 271 13.05 13.75 18.08
C ALA A 271 13.77 12.89 17.05
N ALA A 272 14.82 13.43 16.44
CA ALA A 272 15.80 12.70 15.66
C ALA A 272 17.22 13.08 16.12
N VAL A 273 18.08 12.08 16.30
CA VAL A 273 19.46 12.26 16.77
C VAL A 273 20.40 11.48 15.88
N ALA A 274 21.44 12.13 15.36
CA ALA A 274 22.51 11.43 14.67
C ALA A 274 23.21 10.46 15.62
N VAL A 275 23.58 9.28 15.12
CA VAL A 275 24.32 8.27 15.88
C VAL A 275 25.76 8.32 15.42
N GLU A 276 26.67 8.58 16.33
CA GLU A 276 28.13 8.57 16.09
C GLU A 276 28.65 7.16 15.87
#